data_3e04c7a58a7a53eb09c0d3691ece14f4
#
_entry.id   3e04c7a58a7a53eb09c0d3691ece14f4
#
_cell.length_a   1.000
_cell.length_b   1.000
_cell.length_c   1.000
_cell.angle_alpha   90.00
_cell.angle_beta   90.00
_cell.angle_gamma   90.00
#
_symmetry.space_group_name_H-M   'P 1'
#
loop_
_entity.id
_entity.type
_entity.pdbx_description
1 polymer ?
#
loop_
_entity_poly.entity_id
_entity_poly.type
_entity_poly.pdbx_seq_one_letter_code
_entity_poly.pdbx_strand_id
1 'polypeptide(L)'
;FGIGKLQDNYFQSSVINFEEDRSDRSLYRLIGGSISFYGSTLNSRQYATKGYNEKLIAQIFTGKERYKPGNPAEQPVTQERQSWLQISYMKEAYHSMAPKFVLGWMAEALYSSRNFSENFTATMMQAAEFSPTPHSKLMYNEAFRANQFLAAGIKPMFIFNDMFHLRGEFYGFMPIFPIEKNTQNKAFYGKAFSKVEYMGEVSVICQLP
;
A
#
# COMPACT_ATOMS: atom_id res chain seq x y z
N PHE A 1 -19.06 -9.12 5.07
CA PHE A 1 -18.38 -9.88 6.12
C PHE A 1 -17.67 -11.07 5.51
N GLY A 2 -16.50 -11.41 6.05
CA GLY A 2 -15.72 -12.54 5.59
C GLY A 2 -14.89 -13.16 6.70
N ILE A 3 -14.54 -14.44 6.50
CA ILE A 3 -13.61 -15.19 7.34
C ILE A 3 -12.47 -15.64 6.43
N GLY A 4 -11.23 -15.41 6.85
CA GLY A 4 -10.06 -15.73 6.06
C GLY A 4 -8.91 -16.30 6.88
N LYS A 5 -8.06 -17.03 6.15
CA LYS A 5 -6.74 -17.45 6.62
C LYS A 5 -5.72 -16.86 5.65
N LEU A 6 -4.70 -16.22 6.20
CA LEU A 6 -3.55 -15.72 5.46
C LEU A 6 -2.30 -16.34 6.06
N GLN A 7 -1.37 -16.73 5.22
CA GLN A 7 -0.07 -17.25 5.64
C GLN A 7 1.02 -16.56 4.86
N ASP A 8 1.94 -15.95 5.58
CA ASP A 8 3.15 -15.33 5.05
C ASP A 8 4.36 -16.17 5.43
N ASN A 9 5.21 -16.44 4.45
CA ASN A 9 6.52 -17.05 4.66
C ASN A 9 7.57 -16.04 4.20
N TYR A 10 8.53 -15.74 5.07
CA TYR A 10 9.53 -14.70 4.81
C TYR A 10 10.83 -14.95 5.56
N PHE A 11 11.89 -14.27 5.15
CA PHE A 11 13.16 -14.23 5.86
C PHE A 11 13.35 -12.85 6.49
N GLN A 12 13.90 -12.78 7.68
CA GLN A 12 14.15 -11.52 8.39
C GLN A 12 15.45 -10.83 7.94
N SER A 13 16.33 -11.54 7.23
CA SER A 13 17.60 -11.05 6.71
C SER A 13 17.60 -11.00 5.19
N SER A 14 18.31 -10.03 4.62
CA SER A 14 18.61 -9.99 3.18
C SER A 14 19.74 -10.93 2.78
N VAL A 15 20.55 -11.39 3.74
CA VAL A 15 21.61 -12.40 3.52
C VAL A 15 21.05 -13.74 3.97
N ILE A 16 20.78 -14.62 3.01
CA ILE A 16 20.12 -15.91 3.23
C ILE A 16 21.07 -17.01 2.81
N ASN A 17 21.35 -17.95 3.72
CA ASN A 17 21.93 -19.22 3.40
C ASN A 17 20.83 -20.27 3.26
N PHE A 18 20.42 -20.59 2.05
CA PHE A 18 19.29 -21.49 1.77
C PHE A 18 19.47 -22.93 2.27
N GLU A 19 20.69 -23.35 2.61
CA GLU A 19 20.97 -24.68 3.16
C GLU A 19 20.66 -24.73 4.68
N GLU A 20 20.86 -23.62 5.39
CA GLU A 20 20.74 -23.53 6.85
C GLU A 20 19.51 -22.75 7.30
N ASP A 21 19.17 -21.66 6.57
CA ASP A 21 18.10 -20.77 6.96
C ASP A 21 16.73 -21.32 6.56
N ARG A 22 15.83 -21.30 7.51
CA ARG A 22 14.40 -21.61 7.29
C ARG A 22 13.57 -20.36 7.38
N SER A 23 12.58 -20.25 6.51
CA SER A 23 11.66 -19.11 6.52
C SER A 23 10.82 -19.06 7.79
N ASP A 24 10.65 -17.88 8.33
CA ASP A 24 9.64 -17.57 9.33
C ASP A 24 8.26 -17.69 8.71
N ARG A 25 7.26 -17.93 9.57
CA ARG A 25 5.88 -18.09 9.16
C ARG A 25 4.94 -17.35 10.10
N SER A 26 4.16 -16.41 9.55
CA SER A 26 3.02 -15.81 10.23
C SER A 26 1.70 -16.33 9.66
N LEU A 27 0.86 -16.88 10.52
CA LEU A 27 -0.45 -17.41 10.17
C LEU A 27 -1.53 -16.56 10.84
N TYR A 28 -2.36 -15.92 10.03
CA TYR A 28 -3.49 -15.12 10.47
C TYR A 28 -4.80 -15.87 10.26
N ARG A 29 -5.65 -15.86 11.27
CA ARG A 29 -7.06 -16.29 11.18
C ARG A 29 -7.92 -15.10 11.55
N LEU A 30 -8.59 -14.52 10.58
CA LEU A 30 -9.27 -13.25 10.70
C LEU A 30 -10.74 -13.37 10.33
N ILE A 31 -11.55 -12.61 11.04
CA ILE A 31 -12.93 -12.30 10.70
C ILE A 31 -12.97 -10.79 10.49
N GLY A 32 -13.62 -10.34 9.44
CA GLY A 32 -13.71 -8.92 9.15
C GLY A 32 -14.98 -8.52 8.44
N GLY A 33 -15.23 -7.23 8.47
CA GLY A 33 -16.31 -6.57 7.74
C GLY A 33 -15.83 -5.28 7.10
N SER A 34 -16.45 -4.88 6.02
CA SER A 34 -16.15 -3.63 5.33
C SER A 34 -17.41 -2.94 4.85
N ILE A 35 -17.37 -1.62 4.83
CA ILE A 35 -18.32 -0.73 4.17
C ILE A 35 -17.51 0.13 3.20
N SER A 36 -18.00 0.29 1.98
CA SER A 36 -17.36 1.14 0.98
C SER A 36 -18.38 2.05 0.31
N PHE A 37 -17.97 3.29 0.11
CA PHE A 37 -18.65 4.28 -0.73
C PHE A 37 -17.78 4.56 -1.94
N TYR A 38 -18.40 4.59 -3.11
CA TYR A 38 -17.71 4.73 -4.37
C TYR A 38 -18.48 5.69 -5.29
N GLY A 39 -17.79 6.68 -5.82
CA GLY A 39 -18.30 7.64 -6.79
C GLY A 39 -17.34 7.81 -7.96
N SER A 40 -17.83 7.70 -9.20
CA SER A 40 -16.99 7.90 -10.37
C SER A 40 -17.75 8.51 -11.53
N THR A 41 -17.14 9.52 -12.15
CA THR A 41 -17.57 10.13 -13.42
C THR A 41 -16.46 10.07 -14.46
N LEU A 42 -15.45 9.22 -14.27
CA LEU A 42 -14.34 9.06 -15.21
C LEU A 42 -14.84 8.61 -16.58
N ASN A 43 -14.34 9.24 -17.62
CA ASN A 43 -14.65 8.89 -19.02
C ASN A 43 -14.03 7.57 -19.48
N SER A 44 -13.01 7.06 -18.75
CA SER A 44 -12.40 5.76 -18.99
C SER A 44 -11.92 5.14 -17.68
N ARG A 45 -11.93 3.81 -17.57
CA ARG A 45 -11.39 3.09 -16.41
C ARG A 45 -9.86 3.14 -16.34
N GLN A 46 -9.24 3.11 -17.50
CA GLN A 46 -7.79 3.24 -17.63
C GLN A 46 -7.49 4.53 -18.38
N TYR A 47 -6.48 5.25 -17.90
CA TYR A 47 -6.01 6.47 -18.55
C TYR A 47 -7.10 7.52 -18.78
N ALA A 48 -7.93 7.75 -17.77
CA ALA A 48 -8.96 8.79 -17.82
C ALA A 48 -8.37 10.16 -18.13
N THR A 49 -9.10 10.94 -18.92
CA THR A 49 -8.73 12.32 -19.30
C THR A 49 -9.71 13.36 -18.76
N LYS A 50 -10.84 12.91 -18.18
CA LYS A 50 -11.90 13.78 -17.65
C LYS A 50 -12.68 13.06 -16.56
N GLY A 51 -13.21 13.86 -15.63
CA GLY A 51 -14.05 13.39 -14.55
C GLY A 51 -13.26 13.15 -13.26
N TYR A 52 -13.89 12.51 -12.30
CA TYR A 52 -13.30 12.18 -11.02
C TYR A 52 -13.66 10.75 -10.59
N ASN A 53 -12.88 10.25 -9.66
CA ASN A 53 -13.11 9.01 -8.95
C ASN A 53 -12.82 9.23 -7.47
N GLU A 54 -13.73 8.78 -6.61
CA GLU A 54 -13.52 8.83 -5.16
C GLU A 54 -13.95 7.53 -4.50
N LYS A 55 -13.26 7.15 -3.44
CA LYS A 55 -13.48 5.92 -2.73
C LYS A 55 -13.22 6.11 -1.24
N LEU A 56 -14.20 5.79 -0.42
CA LEU A 56 -14.06 5.68 1.02
C LEU A 56 -14.31 4.24 1.43
N ILE A 57 -13.39 3.66 2.18
CA ILE A 57 -13.52 2.31 2.74
C ILE A 57 -13.30 2.37 4.23
N ALA A 58 -14.18 1.76 4.99
CA ALA A 58 -13.99 1.47 6.41
C ALA A 58 -14.05 -0.04 6.62
N GLN A 59 -13.06 -0.59 7.31
CA GLN A 59 -12.90 -2.03 7.55
C GLN A 59 -12.59 -2.29 9.02
N ILE A 60 -13.16 -3.34 9.56
CA ILE A 60 -12.85 -3.83 10.90
C ILE A 60 -12.45 -5.29 10.80
N PHE A 61 -11.39 -5.65 11.52
CA PHE A 61 -10.87 -7.01 11.58
C PHE A 61 -10.64 -7.43 13.03
N THR A 62 -10.85 -8.71 13.30
CA THR A 62 -10.48 -9.34 14.56
C THR A 62 -10.05 -10.77 14.30
N GLY A 63 -9.11 -11.27 15.10
CA GLY A 63 -8.64 -12.64 14.97
C GLY A 63 -7.37 -12.92 15.76
N LYS A 64 -6.58 -13.85 15.24
CA LYS A 64 -5.34 -14.32 15.88
C LYS A 64 -4.22 -14.40 14.85
N GLU A 65 -3.06 -13.94 15.26
CA GLU A 65 -1.79 -14.18 14.61
C GLU A 65 -1.06 -15.30 15.35
N ARG A 66 -0.49 -16.26 14.61
CA ARG A 66 0.43 -17.27 15.12
C ARG A 66 1.74 -17.17 14.38
N TYR A 67 2.76 -16.75 15.07
CA TYR A 67 4.12 -16.69 14.55
C TYR A 67 4.86 -18.00 14.84
N LYS A 68 5.57 -18.52 13.84
CA LYS A 68 6.49 -19.64 13.94
C LYS A 68 7.83 -19.24 13.37
N PRO A 69 8.88 -19.14 14.17
CA PRO A 69 10.21 -18.84 13.68
C PRO A 69 10.75 -19.97 12.80
N GLY A 70 11.60 -19.63 11.86
CA GLY A 70 12.33 -20.59 11.04
C GLY A 70 13.30 -21.43 11.87
N ASN A 71 13.95 -20.80 12.86
CA ASN A 71 14.78 -21.46 13.84
C ASN A 71 14.14 -21.44 15.24
N PRO A 72 13.45 -22.51 15.67
CA PRO A 72 12.77 -22.55 16.97
C PRO A 72 13.71 -22.49 18.18
N ALA A 73 15.02 -22.73 18.00
CA ALA A 73 15.99 -22.63 19.09
C ALA A 73 16.29 -21.18 19.49
N GLU A 74 16.09 -20.23 18.58
CA GLU A 74 16.37 -18.82 18.82
C GLU A 74 15.14 -18.03 19.31
N GLN A 75 13.95 -18.41 18.87
CA GLN A 75 12.73 -17.70 19.21
C GLN A 75 11.56 -18.68 19.45
N PRO A 76 10.68 -18.40 20.42
CA PRO A 76 9.52 -19.26 20.68
C PRO A 76 8.41 -19.03 19.64
N VAL A 77 7.53 -20.00 19.49
CA VAL A 77 6.25 -19.83 18.79
C VAL A 77 5.36 -18.94 19.63
N THR A 78 4.88 -17.84 19.06
CA THR A 78 3.97 -16.92 19.73
C THR A 78 2.57 -16.94 19.11
N GLN A 79 1.57 -16.55 19.89
CA GLN A 79 0.20 -16.35 19.41
C GLN A 79 -0.38 -15.11 20.06
N GLU A 80 -0.81 -14.16 19.22
CA GLU A 80 -1.39 -12.91 19.67
C GLU A 80 -2.78 -12.67 19.07
N ARG A 81 -3.59 -11.90 19.79
CA ARG A 81 -4.88 -11.42 19.28
C ARG A 81 -4.64 -10.13 18.50
N GLN A 82 -5.16 -10.10 17.29
CA GLN A 82 -5.15 -8.93 16.41
C GLN A 82 -6.57 -8.40 16.25
N SER A 83 -6.76 -7.10 16.49
CA SER A 83 -8.04 -6.41 16.21
C SER A 83 -7.73 -4.98 15.80
N TRP A 84 -8.28 -4.53 14.66
CA TRP A 84 -8.02 -3.18 14.17
C TRP A 84 -9.15 -2.64 13.33
N LEU A 85 -9.23 -1.32 13.29
CA LEU A 85 -10.01 -0.53 12.35
C LEU A 85 -9.07 0.02 11.27
N GLN A 86 -9.49 -0.01 10.01
CA GLN A 86 -8.80 0.66 8.91
C GLN A 86 -9.80 1.53 8.15
N ILE A 87 -9.42 2.77 7.90
CA ILE A 87 -10.19 3.72 7.10
C ILE A 87 -9.27 4.25 6.01
N SER A 88 -9.70 4.22 4.77
CA SER A 88 -9.00 4.82 3.65
C SER A 88 -9.93 5.68 2.81
N TYR A 89 -9.43 6.83 2.40
CA TYR A 89 -10.11 7.73 1.47
C TYR A 89 -9.15 8.05 0.32
N MET A 90 -9.62 7.89 -0.90
CA MET A 90 -8.88 8.25 -2.11
C MET A 90 -9.78 9.07 -3.02
N LYS A 91 -9.21 10.11 -3.59
CA LYS A 91 -9.84 10.91 -4.64
C LYS A 91 -8.83 11.21 -5.73
N GLU A 92 -9.27 11.07 -6.97
CA GLU A 92 -8.54 11.53 -8.15
C GLU A 92 -9.48 12.31 -9.08
N ALA A 93 -8.95 13.27 -9.81
CA ALA A 93 -9.71 14.03 -10.78
C ALA A 93 -8.83 14.49 -11.94
N TYR A 94 -9.44 14.68 -13.10
CA TYR A 94 -8.79 15.08 -14.34
C TYR A 94 -9.49 16.29 -14.94
N HIS A 95 -8.68 17.29 -15.29
CA HIS A 95 -9.13 18.57 -15.85
C HIS A 95 -8.38 18.85 -17.16
N SER A 96 -9.12 19.12 -18.22
CA SER A 96 -8.56 19.62 -19.47
C SER A 96 -8.12 21.07 -19.27
N MET A 97 -6.83 21.32 -19.31
CA MET A 97 -6.22 22.66 -19.15
C MET A 97 -6.02 23.33 -20.51
N ALA A 98 -5.87 22.55 -21.57
CA ALA A 98 -5.75 22.99 -22.95
C ALA A 98 -6.20 21.87 -23.91
N PRO A 99 -6.43 22.13 -25.21
CA PRO A 99 -6.93 21.12 -26.16
C PRO A 99 -6.10 19.82 -26.21
N LYS A 100 -4.80 19.90 -25.91
CA LYS A 100 -3.88 18.75 -25.92
C LYS A 100 -3.21 18.49 -24.58
N PHE A 101 -3.67 19.14 -23.51
CA PHE A 101 -3.08 19.01 -22.19
C PHE A 101 -4.13 18.78 -21.12
N VAL A 102 -4.02 17.65 -20.42
CA VAL A 102 -4.85 17.30 -19.27
C VAL A 102 -3.97 17.23 -18.02
N LEU A 103 -4.44 17.82 -16.94
CA LEU A 103 -3.83 17.67 -15.63
C LEU A 103 -4.75 16.84 -14.75
N GLY A 104 -4.28 15.66 -14.36
CA GLY A 104 -4.86 14.87 -13.31
C GLY A 104 -4.17 15.14 -11.97
N TRP A 105 -4.87 14.88 -10.89
CA TRP A 105 -4.32 14.84 -9.53
C TRP A 105 -4.96 13.71 -8.74
N MET A 106 -4.28 13.29 -7.71
CA MET A 106 -4.74 12.27 -6.77
C MET A 106 -4.35 12.66 -5.35
N ALA A 107 -5.22 12.33 -4.39
CA ALA A 107 -4.91 12.37 -2.97
C ALA A 107 -5.45 11.11 -2.29
N GLU A 108 -4.69 10.56 -1.36
CA GLU A 108 -5.06 9.40 -0.55
C GLU A 108 -4.67 9.62 0.90
N ALA A 109 -5.56 9.23 1.80
CA ALA A 109 -5.32 9.19 3.23
C ALA A 109 -5.71 7.83 3.76
N LEU A 110 -4.87 7.23 4.58
CA LEU A 110 -5.13 5.95 5.22
C LEU A 110 -4.79 6.03 6.70
N TYR A 111 -5.69 5.49 7.51
CA TYR A 111 -5.52 5.25 8.93
C TYR A 111 -5.80 3.78 9.24
N SER A 112 -4.89 3.12 9.93
CA SER A 112 -5.07 1.79 10.49
C SER A 112 -4.59 1.76 11.93
N SER A 113 -5.43 1.24 12.82
CA SER A 113 -5.08 1.01 14.24
C SER A 113 -4.44 -0.36 14.46
N ARG A 114 -3.92 -1.00 13.40
CA ARG A 114 -3.30 -2.32 13.49
C ARG A 114 -2.06 -2.29 14.37
N ASN A 115 -1.99 -3.24 15.29
CA ASN A 115 -0.79 -3.49 16.09
C ASN A 115 0.33 -4.07 15.22
N PHE A 116 1.56 -3.93 15.67
CA PHE A 116 2.70 -4.58 15.04
C PHE A 116 2.61 -6.10 15.19
N SER A 117 3.11 -6.80 14.19
CA SER A 117 3.35 -8.24 14.24
C SER A 117 4.61 -8.55 15.05
N GLU A 118 4.93 -9.83 15.25
CA GLU A 118 6.04 -10.27 16.10
C GLU A 118 7.40 -9.66 15.73
N ASN A 119 7.63 -9.40 14.45
CA ASN A 119 8.87 -8.78 13.98
C ASN A 119 8.61 -7.68 12.92
N PHE A 120 9.66 -6.92 12.60
CA PHE A 120 9.61 -5.82 11.64
C PHE A 120 9.15 -6.29 10.25
N THR A 121 9.72 -7.39 9.72
CA THR A 121 9.40 -7.87 8.38
C THR A 121 7.92 -8.25 8.26
N ALA A 122 7.38 -9.01 9.22
CA ALA A 122 5.95 -9.34 9.24
C ALA A 122 5.08 -8.08 9.34
N THR A 123 5.48 -7.10 10.15
CA THR A 123 4.77 -5.84 10.28
C THR A 123 4.73 -5.09 8.96
N MET A 124 5.88 -4.98 8.25
CA MET A 124 5.96 -4.29 6.97
C MET A 124 5.17 -4.99 5.87
N MET A 125 5.18 -6.32 5.82
CA MET A 125 4.36 -7.09 4.87
C MET A 125 2.86 -6.84 5.05
N GLN A 126 2.43 -6.60 6.28
CA GLN A 126 1.02 -6.40 6.64
C GLN A 126 0.61 -4.91 6.69
N ALA A 127 1.56 -3.99 6.71
CA ALA A 127 1.28 -2.56 6.65
C ALA A 127 0.65 -2.19 5.30
N ALA A 128 -0.27 -1.22 5.34
CA ALA A 128 -0.93 -0.75 4.13
C ALA A 128 0.07 -0.14 3.15
N GLU A 129 -0.13 -0.43 1.89
CA GLU A 129 0.74 -0.03 0.79
C GLU A 129 0.12 1.12 -0.01
N PHE A 130 0.93 2.12 -0.34
CA PHE A 130 0.61 3.12 -1.33
C PHE A 130 1.15 2.67 -2.70
N SER A 131 0.27 2.26 -3.60
CA SER A 131 0.62 1.72 -4.92
C SER A 131 -0.28 2.32 -6.01
N PRO A 132 -0.06 3.62 -6.38
CA PRO A 132 -0.96 4.37 -7.25
C PRO A 132 -0.89 3.97 -8.71
N THR A 133 0.24 3.40 -9.18
CA THR A 133 0.44 3.04 -10.58
C THR A 133 0.29 1.53 -10.81
N PRO A 134 0.01 1.08 -12.05
CA PRO A 134 -0.02 -0.35 -12.36
C PRO A 134 1.29 -1.07 -12.01
N HIS A 135 2.44 -0.45 -12.26
CA HIS A 135 3.75 -1.05 -11.98
C HIS A 135 4.03 -1.12 -10.48
N SER A 136 3.69 -0.08 -9.71
CA SER A 136 3.90 -0.09 -8.26
C SER A 136 3.12 -1.21 -7.56
N LYS A 137 1.99 -1.66 -8.11
CA LYS A 137 1.19 -2.79 -7.59
C LYS A 137 1.86 -4.15 -7.75
N LEU A 138 2.85 -4.26 -8.61
CA LEU A 138 3.58 -5.50 -8.86
C LEU A 138 4.89 -5.61 -8.07
N MET A 139 5.27 -4.54 -7.37
CA MET A 139 6.55 -4.45 -6.67
C MET A 139 6.32 -4.30 -5.18
N TYR A 140 6.97 -5.15 -4.39
CA TYR A 140 7.04 -4.93 -2.94
C TYR A 140 8.06 -3.83 -2.65
N ASN A 141 7.61 -2.74 -2.03
CA ASN A 141 8.47 -1.64 -1.62
C ASN A 141 8.13 -1.17 -0.21
N GLU A 142 9.05 -1.43 0.73
CA GLU A 142 8.88 -1.05 2.14
C GLU A 142 8.74 0.47 2.34
N ALA A 143 9.40 1.28 1.50
CA ALA A 143 9.37 2.73 1.63
C ALA A 143 7.97 3.34 1.48
N PHE A 144 7.07 2.65 0.77
CA PHE A 144 5.68 3.08 0.53
C PHE A 144 4.65 2.32 1.38
N ARG A 145 5.06 1.85 2.57
CA ARG A 145 4.19 1.13 3.50
C ARG A 145 4.12 1.79 4.86
N ALA A 146 2.92 1.98 5.37
CA ALA A 146 2.67 2.48 6.72
C ALA A 146 1.26 2.11 7.19
N ASN A 147 1.05 2.09 8.51
CA ASN A 147 -0.29 1.95 9.08
C ASN A 147 -1.11 3.24 8.96
N GLN A 148 -0.45 4.37 8.81
CA GLN A 148 -1.08 5.70 8.71
C GLN A 148 -0.27 6.56 7.77
N PHE A 149 -0.90 7.07 6.70
CA PHE A 149 -0.20 7.91 5.73
C PHE A 149 -1.13 8.91 5.03
N LEU A 150 -0.49 9.92 4.47
CA LEU A 150 -1.05 10.82 3.47
C LEU A 150 -0.22 10.68 2.20
N ALA A 151 -0.88 10.68 1.06
CA ALA A 151 -0.21 10.66 -0.23
C ALA A 151 -0.94 11.58 -1.21
N ALA A 152 -0.19 12.21 -2.10
CA ALA A 152 -0.75 13.04 -3.15
C ALA A 152 0.13 12.97 -4.40
N GLY A 153 -0.45 13.24 -5.56
CA GLY A 153 0.29 13.26 -6.80
C GLY A 153 -0.40 14.01 -7.92
N ILE A 154 0.39 14.28 -8.94
CA ILE A 154 -0.05 14.92 -10.19
C ILE A 154 0.16 13.96 -11.35
N LYS A 155 -0.72 14.08 -12.35
CA LYS A 155 -0.76 13.21 -13.53
C LYS A 155 -0.89 14.08 -14.80
N PRO A 156 0.17 14.80 -15.20
CA PRO A 156 0.17 15.53 -16.47
C PRO A 156 0.08 14.58 -17.66
N MET A 157 -0.74 14.92 -18.63
CA MET A 157 -0.94 14.13 -19.84
C MET A 157 -0.95 15.02 -21.08
N PHE A 158 -0.15 14.66 -22.07
CA PHE A 158 -0.11 15.29 -23.39
C PHE A 158 -0.76 14.38 -24.43
N ILE A 159 -1.78 14.89 -25.09
CA ILE A 159 -2.55 14.18 -26.12
C ILE A 159 -1.99 14.61 -27.49
N PHE A 160 -1.23 13.72 -28.14
CA PHE A 160 -0.69 13.99 -29.47
C PHE A 160 -1.80 13.86 -30.53
N ASN A 161 -2.56 12.79 -30.45
CA ASN A 161 -3.74 12.49 -31.26
C ASN A 161 -4.63 11.48 -30.53
N ASP A 162 -5.71 11.02 -31.16
CA ASP A 162 -6.68 10.09 -30.56
C ASP A 162 -6.07 8.72 -30.19
N MET A 163 -4.94 8.36 -30.79
CA MET A 163 -4.27 7.08 -30.57
C MET A 163 -3.11 7.17 -29.56
N PHE A 164 -2.41 8.30 -29.48
CA PHE A 164 -1.16 8.42 -28.71
C PHE A 164 -1.22 9.53 -27.67
N HIS A 165 -0.95 9.15 -26.43
CA HIS A 165 -0.83 10.06 -25.29
C HIS A 165 0.48 9.80 -24.56
N LEU A 166 1.13 10.86 -24.08
CA LEU A 166 2.24 10.78 -23.14
C LEU A 166 1.71 11.16 -21.74
N ARG A 167 1.91 10.31 -20.77
CA ARG A 167 1.48 10.53 -19.39
C ARG A 167 2.67 10.47 -18.45
N GLY A 168 2.82 11.51 -17.63
CA GLY A 168 3.67 11.51 -16.45
C GLY A 168 2.83 11.30 -15.20
N GLU A 169 3.39 10.65 -14.19
CA GLU A 169 2.79 10.49 -12.88
C GLU A 169 3.86 10.76 -11.82
N PHE A 170 3.58 11.65 -10.87
CA PHE A 170 4.50 12.00 -9.79
C PHE A 170 3.74 12.03 -8.48
N TYR A 171 4.24 11.30 -7.49
CA TYR A 171 3.59 11.12 -6.20
C TYR A 171 4.55 11.40 -5.06
N GLY A 172 4.01 11.97 -3.98
CA GLY A 172 4.62 12.01 -2.66
C GLY A 172 3.84 11.15 -1.70
N PHE A 173 4.55 10.40 -0.88
CA PHE A 173 4.02 9.56 0.18
C PHE A 173 4.64 9.97 1.51
N MET A 174 3.80 10.23 2.50
CA MET A 174 4.22 10.70 3.82
C MET A 174 3.56 9.86 4.91
N PRO A 175 4.27 8.91 5.52
CA PRO A 175 3.77 8.21 6.69
C PRO A 175 3.60 9.20 7.85
N ILE A 176 2.44 9.14 8.54
CA ILE A 176 2.22 9.94 9.75
C ILE A 176 3.22 9.52 10.81
N PHE A 177 3.34 8.21 11.04
CA PHE A 177 4.37 7.60 11.85
C PHE A 177 5.08 6.52 11.02
N PRO A 178 6.31 6.73 10.57
CA PRO A 178 7.06 5.69 9.87
C PRO A 178 7.28 4.49 10.78
N ILE A 179 7.21 3.29 10.19
CA ILE A 179 7.53 2.05 10.90
C ILE A 179 9.03 1.86 10.80
N GLU A 180 9.70 1.76 11.93
CA GLU A 180 11.15 1.61 12.04
C GLU A 180 11.51 0.31 12.74
N LYS A 181 12.75 -0.14 12.53
CA LYS A 181 13.30 -1.37 13.08
C LYS A 181 14.28 -1.08 14.20
N ASN A 182 14.14 -1.74 15.35
CA ASN A 182 15.12 -1.70 16.41
C ASN A 182 16.23 -2.78 16.21
N THR A 183 17.21 -2.80 17.09
CA THR A 183 18.33 -3.78 17.07
C THR A 183 17.88 -5.23 17.27
N GLN A 184 16.70 -5.46 17.82
CA GLN A 184 16.10 -6.79 18.04
C GLN A 184 15.16 -7.22 16.89
N ASN A 185 15.19 -6.51 15.76
CA ASN A 185 14.31 -6.72 14.61
C ASN A 185 12.80 -6.57 14.93
N LYS A 186 12.45 -5.80 15.96
CA LYS A 186 11.05 -5.45 16.27
C LYS A 186 10.69 -4.10 15.69
N ALA A 187 9.43 -3.99 15.26
CA ALA A 187 8.88 -2.74 14.73
C ALA A 187 8.53 -1.76 15.86
N PHE A 188 8.72 -0.48 15.59
CA PHE A 188 8.22 0.61 16.42
C PHE A 188 7.86 1.83 15.56
N TYR A 189 7.07 2.75 16.10
CA TYR A 189 6.77 3.99 15.41
C TYR A 189 7.89 5.01 15.59
N GLY A 190 8.42 5.51 14.47
CA GLY A 190 9.36 6.60 14.44
C GLY A 190 8.70 7.96 14.69
N LYS A 191 9.48 9.03 14.54
CA LYS A 191 9.00 10.40 14.73
C LYS A 191 7.94 10.75 13.68
N ALA A 192 6.86 11.40 14.14
CA ALA A 192 5.78 11.84 13.25
C ALA A 192 6.29 12.75 12.12
N PHE A 193 5.80 12.49 10.90
CA PHE A 193 6.07 13.27 9.68
C PHE A 193 7.57 13.44 9.35
N SER A 194 8.41 12.49 9.77
CA SER A 194 9.88 12.58 9.61
C SER A 194 10.37 12.11 8.23
N LYS A 195 9.54 11.44 7.45
CA LYS A 195 9.91 10.88 6.13
C LYS A 195 8.92 11.31 5.06
N VAL A 196 9.44 11.55 3.87
CA VAL A 196 8.64 11.70 2.64
C VAL A 196 9.34 10.91 1.55
N GLU A 197 8.60 10.02 0.90
CA GLU A 197 9.09 9.22 -0.22
C GLU A 197 8.42 9.68 -1.52
N TYR A 198 9.14 9.56 -2.62
CA TYR A 198 8.66 10.02 -3.94
C TYR A 198 8.69 8.89 -4.94
N MET A 199 7.68 8.87 -5.81
CA MET A 199 7.56 7.92 -6.91
C MET A 199 7.21 8.66 -8.17
N GLY A 200 7.79 8.27 -9.31
CA GLY A 200 7.45 8.79 -10.63
C GLY A 200 7.38 7.69 -11.66
N GLU A 201 6.49 7.86 -12.62
CA GLU A 201 6.32 6.99 -13.77
C GLU A 201 6.04 7.82 -15.03
N VAL A 202 6.58 7.39 -16.16
CA VAL A 202 6.27 7.97 -17.48
C VAL A 202 5.80 6.84 -18.39
N SER A 203 4.66 7.05 -19.04
CA SER A 203 4.03 6.04 -19.89
C SER A 203 3.64 6.64 -21.24
N VAL A 204 3.87 5.90 -22.30
CA VAL A 204 3.27 6.16 -23.62
C VAL A 204 2.05 5.26 -23.76
N ILE A 205 0.90 5.87 -23.98
CA ILE A 205 -0.37 5.17 -24.11
C ILE A 205 -0.75 5.14 -25.58
N CYS A 206 -0.98 3.92 -26.09
CA CYS A 206 -1.51 3.68 -27.41
C CYS A 206 -2.92 3.09 -27.28
N GLN A 207 -3.93 3.83 -27.73
CA GLN A 207 -5.31 3.35 -27.79
C GLN A 207 -5.56 2.86 -29.21
N LEU A 208 -5.76 1.55 -29.34
CA LEU A 208 -6.19 0.96 -30.62
C LEU A 208 -7.69 1.19 -30.79
N PRO A 209 -8.15 1.44 -32.03
CA PRO A 209 -9.56 1.67 -32.34
C PRO A 209 -10.44 0.46 -32.08
#